data_792e1b184ceaae2353b42216e8bcde60
#
_entry.id   792e1b184ceaae2353b42216e8bcde60
#
_cell.length_a   1.000
_cell.length_b   1.000
_cell.length_c   1.000
_cell.angle_alpha   90.00
_cell.angle_beta   90.00
_cell.angle_gamma   90.00
#
_symmetry.space_group_name_H-M   'P 1'
#
loop_
_entity.id
_entity.type
_entity.pdbx_description
1 polymer ?
#
loop_
_entity_poly.entity_id
_entity_poly.type
_entity_poly.pdbx_seq_one_letter_code
_entity_poly.pdbx_strand_id
1 'polypeptide(L)'
;DGLSVRILADNHTDRYSVPVATPGMKIDRTGGTERPGVPPASTWRAEWGLSMFAESVLGDETKRVMIDFGYTAEALLGNMGFIGLDPATIDALVLSHGHTDHFGGLLGLLAASKGKLKPGLSLFVGGEDCFCSRQTVAGGDFGSLDRPGILAAGIKLMLAEAPAVAAGHAVVSDQIPKATKE
;
A
#
# COMPACT_ATOMS: atom_id res chain seq x y z
N ASP A 1 19.31 -9.60 -9.13
CA ASP A 1 18.79 -8.38 -8.55
C ASP A 1 17.56 -7.94 -9.32
N GLY A 2 16.53 -7.43 -8.65
CA GLY A 2 15.29 -7.04 -9.32
C GLY A 2 14.34 -6.30 -8.39
N LEU A 3 13.42 -5.54 -9.03
CA LEU A 3 12.32 -4.89 -8.34
C LEU A 3 11.01 -5.29 -9.05
N SER A 4 10.06 -5.77 -8.28
CA SER A 4 8.69 -6.01 -8.73
C SER A 4 7.73 -5.10 -7.97
N VAL A 5 6.84 -4.43 -8.67
CA VAL A 5 5.78 -3.64 -8.05
C VAL A 5 4.43 -4.14 -8.55
N ARG A 6 3.54 -4.47 -7.62
CA ARG A 6 2.17 -4.86 -7.90
C ARG A 6 1.24 -3.77 -7.43
N ILE A 7 0.38 -3.29 -8.30
CA ILE A 7 -0.70 -2.36 -7.92
C ILE A 7 -1.81 -3.20 -7.29
N LEU A 8 -2.16 -2.90 -6.05
CA LEU A 8 -3.21 -3.59 -5.28
C LEU A 8 -4.53 -2.82 -5.29
N ALA A 9 -4.50 -1.49 -5.31
CA ALA A 9 -5.66 -0.64 -5.48
C ALA A 9 -5.31 0.49 -6.43
N ASP A 10 -6.23 0.78 -7.34
CA ASP A 10 -6.20 1.89 -8.27
C ASP A 10 -7.64 2.19 -8.70
N ASN A 11 -7.90 3.41 -9.11
CA ASN A 11 -9.22 3.87 -9.56
C ASN A 11 -9.63 3.32 -10.94
N HIS A 12 -8.79 2.52 -11.57
CA HIS A 12 -9.08 1.90 -12.87
C HIS A 12 -8.58 0.45 -12.93
N THR A 13 -9.41 -0.43 -13.50
CA THR A 13 -8.99 -1.78 -13.91
C THR A 13 -9.27 -1.97 -15.40
N ASP A 14 -8.25 -2.35 -16.16
CA ASP A 14 -8.41 -2.74 -17.56
C ASP A 14 -8.14 -4.24 -17.76
N ARG A 15 -9.21 -4.99 -17.98
CA ARG A 15 -9.14 -6.43 -18.19
C ARG A 15 -8.41 -6.82 -19.48
N TYR A 16 -8.39 -5.94 -20.46
CA TYR A 16 -7.91 -6.25 -21.81
C TYR A 16 -6.59 -5.58 -22.18
N SER A 17 -5.98 -4.84 -21.25
CA SER A 17 -4.65 -4.28 -21.51
C SER A 17 -3.64 -5.42 -21.76
N VAL A 18 -2.79 -5.20 -22.75
CA VAL A 18 -1.76 -6.18 -23.12
C VAL A 18 -0.50 -5.99 -22.30
N PRO A 19 0.25 -7.05 -21.99
CA PRO A 19 1.57 -6.93 -21.40
C PRO A 19 2.50 -6.09 -22.26
N VAL A 20 3.35 -5.30 -21.62
CA VAL A 20 4.34 -4.46 -22.30
C VAL A 20 5.73 -4.84 -21.79
N ALA A 21 6.69 -5.01 -22.71
CA ALA A 21 8.07 -5.26 -22.37
C ALA A 21 8.98 -4.29 -23.11
N THR A 22 9.89 -3.66 -22.38
CA THR A 22 10.98 -2.84 -22.87
C THR A 22 12.30 -3.27 -22.25
N PRO A 23 13.47 -2.90 -22.79
CA PRO A 23 14.73 -3.22 -22.14
C PRO A 23 14.75 -2.78 -20.67
N GLY A 24 14.95 -3.74 -19.76
CA GLY A 24 15.01 -3.49 -18.31
C GLY A 24 13.67 -3.36 -17.60
N MET A 25 12.52 -3.36 -18.31
CA MET A 25 11.20 -3.28 -17.68
C MET A 25 10.19 -4.20 -18.36
N LYS A 26 9.42 -4.92 -17.56
CA LYS A 26 8.29 -5.72 -17.99
C LYS A 26 7.05 -5.36 -17.18
N ILE A 27 5.96 -5.06 -17.86
CA ILE A 27 4.65 -4.85 -17.27
C ILE A 27 3.81 -6.06 -17.63
N ASP A 28 3.56 -6.90 -16.63
CA ASP A 28 2.67 -8.04 -16.76
C ASP A 28 1.32 -7.72 -16.17
N ARG A 29 0.30 -8.31 -16.74
CA ARG A 29 -1.01 -8.30 -16.17
C ARG A 29 -1.20 -9.50 -15.26
N THR A 30 -1.50 -9.24 -14.00
CA THR A 30 -1.97 -10.27 -13.09
C THR A 30 -3.49 -10.26 -13.10
N GLY A 31 -4.12 -11.30 -13.57
CA GLY A 31 -5.58 -11.36 -13.50
C GLY A 31 -6.15 -12.53 -14.30
N GLY A 32 -7.29 -12.97 -13.84
CA GLY A 32 -8.02 -14.06 -14.43
C GLY A 32 -7.59 -15.42 -13.86
N THR A 33 -8.39 -15.93 -12.96
CA THR A 33 -8.39 -17.36 -12.63
C THR A 33 -9.17 -18.13 -13.68
N GLU A 34 -9.14 -17.65 -14.93
CA GLU A 34 -9.88 -18.25 -16.02
C GLU A 34 -9.30 -19.62 -16.34
N ARG A 35 -10.05 -20.64 -16.01
CA ARG A 35 -9.79 -22.01 -16.39
C ARG A 35 -10.84 -22.41 -17.42
N PRO A 36 -10.50 -23.14 -18.50
CA PRO A 36 -11.48 -23.62 -19.46
C PRO A 36 -12.64 -24.35 -18.74
N GLY A 37 -13.86 -23.94 -19.01
CA GLY A 37 -15.07 -24.52 -18.43
C GLY A 37 -15.41 -24.13 -16.99
N VAL A 38 -14.63 -23.27 -16.36
CA VAL A 38 -14.91 -22.77 -14.99
C VAL A 38 -15.09 -21.26 -15.04
N PRO A 39 -16.28 -20.74 -14.70
CA PRO A 39 -16.47 -19.30 -14.59
C PRO A 39 -15.55 -18.68 -13.52
N PRO A 40 -14.98 -17.48 -13.75
CA PRO A 40 -14.15 -16.82 -12.76
C PRO A 40 -14.98 -16.50 -11.51
N ALA A 41 -14.51 -16.96 -10.35
CA ALA A 41 -15.17 -16.74 -9.07
C ALA A 41 -14.81 -15.38 -8.45
N SER A 42 -13.75 -14.70 -8.93
CA SER A 42 -13.25 -13.44 -8.38
C SER A 42 -12.60 -12.60 -9.46
N THR A 43 -12.50 -11.31 -9.22
CA THR A 43 -11.84 -10.34 -10.10
C THR A 43 -11.21 -9.22 -9.27
N TRP A 44 -10.36 -8.41 -9.90
CA TRP A 44 -9.87 -7.17 -9.34
C TRP A 44 -11.01 -6.21 -9.00
N ARG A 45 -10.86 -5.51 -7.89
CA ARG A 45 -11.74 -4.42 -7.46
C ARG A 45 -11.02 -3.10 -7.70
N ALA A 46 -11.64 -2.19 -8.45
CA ALA A 46 -11.19 -0.82 -8.58
C ALA A 46 -11.91 0.06 -7.56
N GLU A 47 -11.17 1.00 -7.00
CA GLU A 47 -11.73 2.07 -6.16
C GLU A 47 -10.84 3.30 -6.26
N TRP A 48 -11.37 4.47 -5.91
CA TRP A 48 -10.55 5.66 -5.80
C TRP A 48 -9.50 5.48 -4.70
N GLY A 49 -8.24 5.58 -5.04
CA GLY A 49 -7.13 5.42 -4.12
C GLY A 49 -5.99 4.61 -4.70
N LEU A 50 -4.92 4.50 -3.94
CA LEU A 50 -3.72 3.79 -4.35
C LEU A 50 -3.26 2.82 -3.26
N SER A 51 -2.83 1.63 -3.68
CA SER A 51 -2.03 0.72 -2.87
C SER A 51 -1.09 -0.07 -3.76
N MET A 52 0.16 -0.20 -3.33
CA MET A 52 1.21 -0.93 -4.03
C MET A 52 1.92 -1.90 -3.11
N PHE A 53 2.38 -3.00 -3.68
CA PHE A 53 3.25 -3.96 -3.01
C PHE A 53 4.53 -4.12 -3.81
N ALA A 54 5.64 -3.65 -3.24
CA ALA A 54 6.96 -3.72 -3.83
C ALA A 54 7.76 -4.88 -3.23
N GLU A 55 8.37 -5.68 -4.09
CA GLU A 55 9.31 -6.74 -3.72
C GLU A 55 10.66 -6.44 -4.37
N SER A 56 11.68 -6.26 -3.54
CA SER A 56 13.06 -5.99 -3.95
C SER A 56 13.93 -7.20 -3.65
N VAL A 57 14.65 -7.67 -4.65
CA VAL A 57 15.64 -8.76 -4.55
C VAL A 57 17.02 -8.17 -4.79
N LEU A 58 17.93 -8.37 -3.84
CA LEU A 58 19.34 -7.95 -3.93
C LEU A 58 20.20 -9.10 -3.42
N GLY A 59 20.89 -9.77 -4.33
CA GLY A 59 21.59 -11.03 -4.01
C GLY A 59 20.60 -12.08 -3.48
N ASP A 60 20.89 -12.61 -2.30
CA ASP A 60 20.04 -13.62 -1.63
C ASP A 60 18.96 -13.00 -0.74
N GLU A 61 18.92 -11.68 -0.61
CA GLU A 61 17.92 -10.99 0.22
C GLU A 61 16.70 -10.58 -0.59
N THR A 62 15.52 -10.82 -0.02
CA THR A 62 14.25 -10.34 -0.54
C THR A 62 13.56 -9.50 0.52
N LYS A 63 13.18 -8.28 0.18
CA LYS A 63 12.42 -7.37 1.05
C LYS A 63 11.12 -6.94 0.39
N ARG A 64 10.09 -6.83 1.20
CA ARG A 64 8.72 -6.54 0.76
C ARG A 64 8.15 -5.35 1.51
N VAL A 65 7.78 -4.34 0.76
CA VAL A 65 7.24 -3.09 1.30
C VAL A 65 5.85 -2.88 0.73
N MET A 66 4.90 -2.60 1.60
CA MET A 66 3.56 -2.19 1.20
C MET A 66 3.47 -0.68 1.29
N ILE A 67 3.07 -0.03 0.20
CA ILE A 67 3.01 1.41 0.04
C ILE A 67 1.56 1.79 -0.22
N ASP A 68 1.01 2.63 0.66
CA ASP A 68 -0.39 3.03 0.69
C ASP A 68 -1.39 1.86 0.81
N PHE A 69 -2.63 2.15 1.13
CA PHE A 69 -3.58 1.13 1.58
C PHE A 69 -4.96 1.26 0.92
N GLY A 70 -5.11 2.10 -0.11
CA GLY A 70 -6.38 2.34 -0.79
C GLY A 70 -7.40 3.08 0.08
N TYR A 71 -8.63 3.13 -0.42
CA TYR A 71 -9.73 3.82 0.25
C TYR A 71 -10.44 2.90 1.24
N THR A 72 -10.68 1.63 0.86
CA THR A 72 -11.37 0.67 1.73
C THR A 72 -10.54 -0.58 2.00
N ALA A 73 -10.69 -1.12 3.21
CA ALA A 73 -10.10 -2.40 3.55
C ALA A 73 -10.69 -3.55 2.72
N GLU A 74 -11.96 -3.43 2.31
CA GLU A 74 -12.64 -4.45 1.53
C GLU A 74 -12.01 -4.65 0.15
N ALA A 75 -11.75 -3.57 -0.57
CA ALA A 75 -11.10 -3.66 -1.87
C ALA A 75 -9.66 -4.14 -1.73
N LEU A 76 -8.90 -3.56 -0.79
CA LEU A 76 -7.52 -3.94 -0.54
C LEU A 76 -7.38 -5.43 -0.20
N LEU A 77 -8.10 -5.92 0.80
CA LEU A 77 -8.04 -7.31 1.24
C LEU A 77 -8.57 -8.26 0.17
N GLY A 78 -9.60 -7.84 -0.57
CA GLY A 78 -10.11 -8.60 -1.72
C GLY A 78 -9.05 -8.79 -2.79
N ASN A 79 -8.33 -7.75 -3.14
CA ASN A 79 -7.27 -7.79 -4.16
C ASN A 79 -6.03 -8.54 -3.66
N MET A 80 -5.63 -8.36 -2.39
CA MET A 80 -4.58 -9.17 -1.77
C MET A 80 -4.91 -10.67 -1.82
N GLY A 81 -6.13 -11.04 -1.44
CA GLY A 81 -6.60 -12.43 -1.50
C GLY A 81 -6.65 -12.97 -2.93
N PHE A 82 -7.04 -12.14 -3.90
CA PHE A 82 -7.11 -12.51 -5.31
C PHE A 82 -5.75 -12.94 -5.88
N ILE A 83 -4.66 -12.29 -5.46
CA ILE A 83 -3.30 -12.63 -5.89
C ILE A 83 -2.55 -13.53 -4.90
N GLY A 84 -3.20 -13.97 -3.82
CA GLY A 84 -2.58 -14.82 -2.81
C GLY A 84 -1.45 -14.13 -2.02
N LEU A 85 -1.55 -12.80 -1.81
CA LEU A 85 -0.56 -12.07 -1.02
C LEU A 85 -0.74 -12.36 0.46
N ASP A 86 0.29 -12.92 1.09
CA ASP A 86 0.30 -13.20 2.53
C ASP A 86 0.84 -12.00 3.31
N PRO A 87 0.04 -11.37 4.21
CA PRO A 87 0.49 -10.26 5.05
C PRO A 87 1.72 -10.58 5.91
N ALA A 88 1.95 -11.85 6.26
CA ALA A 88 3.14 -12.27 7.02
C ALA A 88 4.46 -12.00 6.28
N THR A 89 4.41 -11.83 4.98
CA THR A 89 5.60 -11.57 4.16
C THR A 89 6.05 -10.11 4.14
N ILE A 90 5.21 -9.18 4.62
CA ILE A 90 5.49 -7.75 4.61
C ILE A 90 6.61 -7.42 5.60
N ASP A 91 7.61 -6.65 5.16
CA ASP A 91 8.76 -6.23 5.96
C ASP A 91 8.65 -4.78 6.45
N ALA A 92 7.92 -3.94 5.74
CA ALA A 92 7.61 -2.57 6.15
C ALA A 92 6.32 -2.07 5.50
N LEU A 93 5.68 -1.13 6.18
CA LEU A 93 4.55 -0.37 5.68
C LEU A 93 4.99 1.08 5.46
N VAL A 94 4.54 1.71 4.39
CA VAL A 94 4.84 3.12 4.06
C VAL A 94 3.53 3.79 3.69
N LEU A 95 3.28 4.96 4.24
CA LEU A 95 2.19 5.85 3.84
C LEU A 95 2.78 7.07 3.14
N SER A 96 2.40 7.29 1.89
CA SER A 96 2.90 8.41 1.08
C SER A 96 2.45 9.76 1.65
N HIS A 97 1.17 9.86 2.04
CA HIS A 97 0.60 11.06 2.65
C HIS A 97 -0.75 10.77 3.34
N GLY A 98 -1.23 11.72 4.14
CA GLY A 98 -2.41 11.55 5.01
C GLY A 98 -3.75 11.81 4.32
N HIS A 99 -4.01 11.36 3.09
CA HIS A 99 -5.33 11.35 2.49
C HIS A 99 -6.02 10.01 2.65
N THR A 100 -7.34 10.01 2.79
CA THR A 100 -8.14 8.81 3.10
C THR A 100 -8.02 7.74 2.00
N ASP A 101 -7.90 8.13 0.76
CA ASP A 101 -7.73 7.24 -0.39
C ASP A 101 -6.36 6.54 -0.44
N HIS A 102 -5.48 6.87 0.50
CA HIS A 102 -4.18 6.22 0.71
C HIS A 102 -4.08 5.47 2.04
N PHE A 103 -4.79 5.91 3.09
CA PHE A 103 -4.74 5.23 4.40
C PHE A 103 -6.01 4.45 4.76
N GLY A 104 -7.13 4.62 4.05
CA GLY A 104 -8.45 4.13 4.49
C GLY A 104 -8.52 2.63 4.73
N GLY A 105 -7.79 1.83 3.95
CA GLY A 105 -7.71 0.38 4.13
C GLY A 105 -6.78 -0.10 5.26
N LEU A 106 -5.93 0.78 5.83
CA LEU A 106 -4.87 0.38 6.76
C LEU A 106 -5.39 -0.34 8.00
N LEU A 107 -6.34 0.25 8.75
CA LEU A 107 -6.82 -0.35 9.99
C LEU A 107 -7.52 -1.69 9.74
N GLY A 108 -8.25 -1.80 8.64
CA GLY A 108 -8.87 -3.08 8.26
C GLY A 108 -7.84 -4.15 7.89
N LEU A 109 -6.76 -3.77 7.20
CA LEU A 109 -5.62 -4.66 6.96
C LEU A 109 -5.00 -5.14 8.27
N LEU A 110 -4.72 -4.23 9.21
CA LEU A 110 -4.12 -4.56 10.51
C LEU A 110 -5.03 -5.51 11.31
N ALA A 111 -6.34 -5.23 11.34
CA ALA A 111 -7.31 -6.06 12.02
C ALA A 111 -7.42 -7.48 11.42
N ALA A 112 -7.53 -7.58 10.09
CA ALA A 112 -7.62 -8.85 9.36
C ALA A 112 -6.33 -9.68 9.43
N SER A 113 -5.20 -9.01 9.64
CA SER A 113 -3.86 -9.63 9.71
C SER A 113 -3.35 -9.80 11.14
N LYS A 114 -4.22 -9.63 12.14
CA LYS A 114 -3.85 -9.78 13.56
C LYS A 114 -3.21 -11.15 13.83
N GLY A 115 -2.03 -11.13 14.43
CA GLY A 115 -1.25 -12.34 14.74
C GLY A 115 -0.52 -12.95 13.54
N LYS A 116 -0.64 -12.38 12.34
CA LYS A 116 0.10 -12.81 11.13
C LYS A 116 1.25 -11.85 10.79
N LEU A 117 1.09 -10.57 11.08
CA LEU A 117 2.12 -9.58 10.80
C LEU A 117 3.40 -9.85 11.61
N LYS A 118 4.53 -9.50 11.05
CA LYS A 118 5.84 -9.64 11.72
C LYS A 118 5.85 -8.81 13.02
N PRO A 119 6.35 -9.36 14.12
CA PRO A 119 6.52 -8.58 15.35
C PRO A 119 7.39 -7.34 15.12
N GLY A 120 6.93 -6.18 15.61
CA GLY A 120 7.67 -4.93 15.44
C GLY A 120 7.66 -4.36 14.02
N LEU A 121 6.72 -4.80 13.18
CA LEU A 121 6.53 -4.23 11.85
C LEU A 121 6.39 -2.70 11.95
N SER A 122 7.13 -1.98 11.11
CA SER A 122 7.15 -0.51 11.11
C SER A 122 6.25 0.05 10.03
N LEU A 123 5.52 1.13 10.39
CA LEU A 123 4.84 2.00 9.45
C LEU A 123 5.58 3.34 9.39
N PHE A 124 6.06 3.70 8.22
CA PHE A 124 6.68 4.99 7.94
C PHE A 124 5.62 5.96 7.41
N VAL A 125 5.59 7.16 7.99
CA VAL A 125 4.71 8.27 7.58
C VAL A 125 5.52 9.55 7.48
N GLY A 126 5.14 10.47 6.59
CA GLY A 126 5.90 11.69 6.27
C GLY A 126 5.88 12.80 7.34
N GLY A 127 5.45 12.51 8.58
CA GLY A 127 5.42 13.48 9.67
C GLY A 127 4.06 13.60 10.35
N GLU A 128 3.95 14.53 11.29
CA GLU A 128 2.75 14.72 12.12
C GLU A 128 1.51 15.15 11.34
N ASP A 129 1.66 15.84 10.22
CA ASP A 129 0.54 16.30 9.41
C ASP A 129 -0.24 15.14 8.74
N CYS A 130 0.32 13.95 8.67
CA CYS A 130 -0.42 12.73 8.25
C CYS A 130 -1.58 12.38 9.19
N PHE A 131 -1.54 12.86 10.43
CA PHE A 131 -2.57 12.64 11.45
C PHE A 131 -3.58 13.79 11.58
N CYS A 132 -3.43 14.85 10.80
CA CYS A 132 -4.37 15.96 10.79
C CYS A 132 -5.64 15.56 10.04
N SER A 133 -6.81 15.93 10.61
CA SER A 133 -8.07 15.84 9.88
C SER A 133 -8.06 16.74 8.66
N ARG A 134 -8.61 16.25 7.56
CA ARG A 134 -8.67 16.98 6.29
C ARG A 134 -10.12 17.20 5.89
N GLN A 135 -10.41 18.42 5.45
CA GLN A 135 -11.75 18.80 5.03
C GLN A 135 -11.77 19.29 3.58
N THR A 136 -12.87 19.01 2.89
CA THR A 136 -13.12 19.61 1.58
C THR A 136 -13.47 21.09 1.72
N VAL A 137 -13.36 21.84 0.63
CA VAL A 137 -13.83 23.24 0.55
C VAL A 137 -15.32 23.34 0.90
N ALA A 138 -16.11 22.30 0.63
CA ALA A 138 -17.53 22.23 0.96
C ALA A 138 -17.83 21.77 2.41
N GLY A 139 -16.79 21.57 3.24
CA GLY A 139 -16.94 21.20 4.66
C GLY A 139 -17.10 19.70 4.91
N GLY A 140 -16.95 18.84 3.90
CA GLY A 140 -16.92 17.37 4.10
C GLY A 140 -15.64 16.96 4.80
N ASP A 141 -15.73 16.08 5.82
CA ASP A 141 -14.61 15.56 6.56
C ASP A 141 -14.11 14.25 5.92
N PHE A 142 -12.82 14.17 5.61
CA PHE A 142 -12.15 12.97 5.13
C PHE A 142 -11.53 12.13 6.25
N GLY A 143 -11.70 12.54 7.51
CA GLY A 143 -11.11 11.89 8.66
C GLY A 143 -9.61 12.16 8.80
N SER A 144 -9.02 11.39 9.68
CA SER A 144 -7.58 11.42 9.97
C SER A 144 -7.05 10.01 10.21
N LEU A 145 -5.76 9.81 10.00
CA LEU A 145 -5.10 8.56 10.32
C LEU A 145 -5.19 8.28 11.83
N ASP A 146 -5.69 7.10 12.20
CA ASP A 146 -5.91 6.70 13.60
C ASP A 146 -4.61 6.17 14.25
N ARG A 147 -3.84 7.07 14.86
CA ARG A 147 -2.61 6.72 15.59
C ARG A 147 -2.86 5.72 16.73
N PRO A 148 -3.85 5.91 17.62
CA PRO A 148 -4.16 4.93 18.66
C PRO A 148 -4.44 3.54 18.12
N GLY A 149 -5.22 3.43 17.06
CA GLY A 149 -5.53 2.13 16.43
C GLY A 149 -4.30 1.45 15.83
N ILE A 150 -3.40 2.21 15.20
CA ILE A 150 -2.12 1.71 14.66
C ILE A 150 -1.25 1.15 15.79
N LEU A 151 -1.07 1.91 16.86
CA LEU A 151 -0.25 1.49 18.01
C LEU A 151 -0.86 0.29 18.73
N ALA A 152 -2.19 0.24 18.89
CA ALA A 152 -2.90 -0.89 19.48
C ALA A 152 -2.78 -2.18 18.65
N ALA A 153 -2.56 -2.07 17.35
CA ALA A 153 -2.26 -3.21 16.48
C ALA A 153 -0.81 -3.72 16.60
N GLY A 154 0.03 -3.10 17.44
CA GLY A 154 1.43 -3.47 17.66
C GLY A 154 2.39 -2.99 16.59
N ILE A 155 1.98 -2.03 15.76
CA ILE A 155 2.79 -1.43 14.70
C ILE A 155 3.71 -0.35 15.31
N LYS A 156 4.99 -0.40 14.93
CA LYS A 156 5.95 0.64 15.28
C LYS A 156 5.80 1.83 14.32
N LEU A 157 5.35 2.95 14.84
CA LEU A 157 5.20 4.18 14.05
C LEU A 157 6.54 4.91 13.91
N MET A 158 6.90 5.22 12.66
CA MET A 158 8.13 5.93 12.30
C MET A 158 7.76 7.22 11.55
N LEU A 159 8.04 8.36 12.17
CA LEU A 159 7.88 9.67 11.51
C LEU A 159 9.13 9.95 10.68
N ALA A 160 8.99 9.99 9.37
CA ALA A 160 10.09 10.24 8.44
C ALA A 160 10.26 11.77 8.25
N GLU A 161 10.83 12.45 9.26
CA GLU A 161 11.18 13.88 9.19
C GLU A 161 12.54 14.12 8.50
N ALA A 162 13.23 13.04 8.16
CA ALA A 162 14.44 12.98 7.35
C ALA A 162 14.43 11.66 6.57
N PRO A 163 15.22 11.53 5.50
CA PRO A 163 15.30 10.28 4.73
C PRO A 163 15.61 9.08 5.64
N ALA A 164 14.80 8.03 5.54
CA ALA A 164 14.90 6.83 6.35
C ALA A 164 14.89 5.57 5.50
N VAL A 165 15.56 4.52 5.98
CA VAL A 165 15.60 3.23 5.29
C VAL A 165 14.48 2.33 5.82
N ALA A 166 13.58 1.93 4.94
CA ALA A 166 12.52 0.97 5.22
C ALA A 166 12.94 -0.43 4.74
N ALA A 167 12.83 -1.42 5.63
CA ALA A 167 13.16 -2.83 5.36
C ALA A 167 14.58 -3.09 4.80
N GLY A 168 15.49 -2.13 4.87
CA GLY A 168 16.86 -2.27 4.36
C GLY A 168 17.03 -1.99 2.86
N HIS A 169 15.98 -2.08 2.04
CA HIS A 169 16.06 -1.94 0.58
C HIS A 169 15.33 -0.72 0.02
N ALA A 170 14.47 -0.08 0.79
CA ALA A 170 13.72 1.09 0.34
C ALA A 170 14.15 2.33 1.13
N VAL A 171 14.22 3.47 0.47
CA VAL A 171 14.42 4.76 1.10
C VAL A 171 13.10 5.52 1.06
N VAL A 172 12.63 5.92 2.24
CA VAL A 172 11.51 6.85 2.39
C VAL A 172 12.11 8.24 2.45
N SER A 173 11.70 9.15 1.56
CA SER A 173 12.10 10.55 1.61
C SER A 173 11.49 11.21 2.85
N ASP A 174 12.03 12.35 3.23
CA ASP A 174 11.42 13.21 4.23
C ASP A 174 10.13 13.87 3.74
N GLN A 175 9.54 14.67 4.60
CA GLN A 175 8.38 15.48 4.27
C GLN A 175 8.73 16.43 3.11
N ILE A 176 7.96 16.32 2.01
CA ILE A 176 8.13 17.26 0.88
C ILE A 176 7.66 18.63 1.34
N PRO A 177 8.54 19.65 1.36
CA PRO A 177 8.17 21.00 1.78
C PRO A 177 7.00 21.51 0.92
N LYS A 178 5.92 21.96 1.57
CA LYS A 178 4.84 22.64 0.84
C LYS A 178 5.43 23.95 0.28
N ALA A 179 5.39 24.09 -1.04
CA ALA A 179 5.69 25.39 -1.65
C ALA A 179 4.68 26.41 -1.08
N THR A 180 5.14 27.30 -0.21
CA THR A 180 4.36 28.47 0.17
C THR A 180 4.19 29.31 -1.09
N LYS A 181 2.95 29.44 -1.57
CA LYS A 181 2.65 30.50 -2.55
C LYS A 181 2.81 31.81 -1.78
N GLU A 182 3.90 32.53 -2.07
CA GLU A 182 4.00 33.96 -1.75
C GLU A 182 2.93 34.75 -2.48
#